data_b4a8ec464e77dee4da632afc765e56d5
#
_entry.id   b4a8ec464e77dee4da632afc765e56d5
#
_cell.length_a   1.000
_cell.length_b   1.000
_cell.length_c   1.000
_cell.angle_alpha   90.00
_cell.angle_beta   90.00
_cell.angle_gamma   90.00
#
_symmetry.space_group_name_H-M   'P 1'
#
loop_
_entity.id
_entity.type
_entity.pdbx_description
1 polymer ?
#
loop_
_entity_poly.entity_id
_entity_poly.type
_entity_poly.pdbx_seq_one_letter_code
_entity_poly.pdbx_strand_id
1 'polypeptide(L)'
;NFFSKNHEKFISAKKLFELDLTDSGISAEGGGIELNKKGDYCFIVLSLYGETGQEKYNFKFKKNKLISSDYLKFRYKYGMIVVDEDLQDLIANDQPKSDENNMELVINKSFIGSENKNIMKKFNEYKQRIPQRIVNNNCN
;
A
#
# COMPACT_ATOMS: atom_id res chain seq x y z
N ASN A 1 13.59 -19.09 19.81
CA ASN A 1 14.52 -19.90 19.08
C ASN A 1 14.93 -19.20 17.79
N PHE A 2 16.22 -19.20 17.51
CA PHE A 2 16.78 -18.54 16.34
C PHE A 2 16.19 -19.06 15.02
N PHE A 3 16.04 -20.35 14.89
CA PHE A 3 15.50 -20.95 13.65
C PHE A 3 14.04 -20.62 13.43
N SER A 4 13.23 -20.64 14.49
CA SER A 4 11.82 -20.27 14.38
C SER A 4 11.66 -18.83 13.94
N LYS A 5 12.48 -17.94 14.50
CA LYS A 5 12.44 -16.53 14.19
C LYS A 5 12.84 -16.26 12.73
N ASN A 6 13.89 -16.94 12.26
CA ASN A 6 14.30 -16.84 10.88
C ASN A 6 13.28 -17.44 9.92
N HIS A 7 12.67 -18.53 10.30
CA HIS A 7 11.62 -19.15 9.51
C HIS A 7 10.45 -18.21 9.29
N GLU A 8 10.03 -17.51 10.33
CA GLU A 8 8.96 -16.52 10.24
C GLU A 8 9.31 -15.38 9.29
N LYS A 9 10.56 -14.94 9.29
CA LYS A 9 11.01 -13.89 8.38
C LYS A 9 10.92 -14.28 6.91
N PHE A 10 11.05 -15.57 6.61
CA PHE A 10 11.04 -16.04 5.24
C PHE A 10 9.69 -16.50 4.75
N ILE A 11 8.62 -16.39 5.58
CA ILE A 11 7.27 -16.62 5.10
C ILE A 11 6.88 -15.47 4.21
N SER A 12 6.78 -15.76 2.91
CA SER A 12 6.41 -14.77 1.92
C SER A 12 4.91 -14.51 1.94
N ALA A 13 4.53 -13.26 1.71
CA ALA A 13 3.14 -12.94 1.49
C ALA A 13 2.71 -13.49 0.14
N LYS A 14 1.53 -14.07 0.09
CA LYS A 14 0.93 -14.58 -1.15
C LYS A 14 -0.09 -13.57 -1.65
N LYS A 15 0.08 -13.11 -2.88
CA LYS A 15 -0.89 -12.21 -3.50
C LYS A 15 -2.13 -13.00 -3.90
N LEU A 16 -3.28 -12.61 -3.40
CA LEU A 16 -4.56 -13.25 -3.68
C LEU A 16 -5.40 -12.48 -4.69
N PHE A 17 -5.21 -11.17 -4.77
CA PHE A 17 -6.02 -10.31 -5.62
C PHE A 17 -5.31 -8.99 -5.86
N GLU A 18 -5.56 -8.40 -7.01
CA GLU A 18 -5.02 -7.09 -7.38
C GLU A 18 -6.04 -6.36 -8.24
N LEU A 19 -6.21 -5.07 -7.98
CA LEU A 19 -7.13 -4.23 -8.73
C LEU A 19 -6.48 -2.89 -9.00
N ASP A 20 -6.49 -2.47 -10.26
CA ASP A 20 -6.03 -1.16 -10.67
C ASP A 20 -7.18 -0.16 -10.48
N LEU A 21 -6.91 0.95 -9.80
CA LEU A 21 -7.90 1.99 -9.51
C LEU A 21 -7.85 3.16 -10.48
N THR A 22 -7.02 3.08 -11.50
CA THR A 22 -6.78 4.20 -12.41
C THR A 22 -8.08 4.71 -13.05
N ASP A 23 -8.97 3.82 -13.45
CA ASP A 23 -10.22 4.18 -14.12
C ASP A 23 -11.42 4.27 -13.18
N SER A 24 -11.19 4.20 -11.87
CA SER A 24 -12.30 4.15 -10.91
C SER A 24 -12.76 5.53 -10.42
N GLY A 25 -12.06 6.59 -10.79
CA GLY A 25 -12.38 7.94 -10.34
C GLY A 25 -12.00 8.24 -8.89
N ILE A 26 -11.31 7.34 -8.23
CA ILE A 26 -10.94 7.51 -6.81
C ILE A 26 -9.73 8.42 -6.67
N SER A 27 -8.80 8.32 -7.61
CA SER A 27 -7.61 9.14 -7.65
C SER A 27 -7.39 9.62 -9.08
N ALA A 28 -7.08 10.88 -9.26
CA ALA A 28 -6.82 11.46 -10.57
C ALA A 28 -5.61 10.83 -11.25
N GLU A 29 -4.63 10.43 -10.46
CA GLU A 29 -3.38 9.86 -10.97
C GLU A 29 -3.32 8.34 -10.90
N GLY A 30 -4.38 7.71 -10.41
CA GLY A 30 -4.45 6.27 -10.33
C GLY A 30 -4.12 5.71 -8.97
N GLY A 31 -3.98 4.41 -8.93
CA GLY A 31 -3.68 3.69 -7.70
C GLY A 31 -3.94 2.21 -7.86
N GLY A 32 -3.89 1.48 -6.76
CA GLY A 32 -4.13 0.05 -6.78
C GLY A 32 -4.46 -0.52 -5.43
N ILE A 33 -5.12 -1.66 -5.45
CA ILE A 33 -5.41 -2.46 -4.27
C ILE A 33 -4.74 -3.81 -4.46
N GLU A 34 -4.05 -4.29 -3.43
CA GLU A 34 -3.59 -5.67 -3.37
C GLU A 34 -4.16 -6.34 -2.13
N LEU A 35 -4.58 -7.57 -2.26
CA LEU A 35 -4.89 -8.42 -1.12
C LEU A 35 -3.81 -9.48 -1.01
N ASN A 36 -3.12 -9.50 0.09
CA ASN A 36 -2.05 -10.45 0.35
C ASN A 36 -2.38 -11.25 1.60
N LYS A 37 -1.89 -12.48 1.66
CA LYS A 37 -2.02 -13.31 2.86
C LYS A 37 -0.64 -13.73 3.33
N LYS A 38 -0.40 -13.59 4.63
CA LYS A 38 0.83 -14.03 5.26
C LYS A 38 0.48 -14.68 6.58
N GLY A 39 0.74 -15.98 6.69
CA GLY A 39 0.30 -16.76 7.85
C GLY A 39 -1.22 -16.76 7.95
N ASP A 40 -1.73 -16.40 9.10
CA ASP A 40 -3.17 -16.38 9.37
C ASP A 40 -3.82 -15.03 9.09
N TYR A 41 -3.05 -14.06 8.64
CA TYR A 41 -3.52 -12.69 8.46
C TYR A 41 -3.59 -12.31 7.01
N CYS A 42 -4.57 -11.48 6.69
CA CYS A 42 -4.67 -10.85 5.39
C CYS A 42 -4.28 -9.38 5.48
N PHE A 43 -3.77 -8.87 4.38
CA PHE A 43 -3.33 -7.48 4.27
C PHE A 43 -3.92 -6.87 3.01
N ILE A 44 -4.60 -5.74 3.19
CA ILE A 44 -4.99 -4.92 2.05
C ILE A 44 -3.98 -3.79 1.95
N VAL A 45 -3.28 -3.73 0.82
CA VAL A 45 -2.36 -2.64 0.52
C VAL A 45 -3.03 -1.74 -0.49
N LEU A 46 -3.33 -0.53 -0.08
CA LEU A 46 -3.94 0.49 -0.91
C LEU A 46 -2.89 1.52 -1.27
N SER A 47 -2.70 1.75 -2.55
CA SER A 47 -1.79 2.79 -3.05
C SER A 47 -2.60 3.81 -3.83
N LEU A 48 -2.43 5.09 -3.50
CA LEU A 48 -3.10 6.18 -4.19
C LEU A 48 -2.03 7.15 -4.68
N TYR A 49 -2.02 7.39 -5.98
CA TYR A 49 -1.04 8.27 -6.61
C TYR A 49 -1.64 9.65 -6.81
N GLY A 50 -0.85 10.67 -6.55
CA GLY A 50 -1.26 12.05 -6.73
C GLY A 50 -0.15 12.87 -7.39
N GLU A 51 -0.46 14.11 -7.72
CA GLU A 51 0.46 14.98 -8.42
C GLU A 51 1.73 15.29 -7.61
N THR A 52 1.61 15.36 -6.29
CA THR A 52 2.73 15.74 -5.42
C THR A 52 3.39 14.58 -4.73
N GLY A 53 2.82 13.38 -4.83
CA GLY A 53 3.37 12.21 -4.18
C GLY A 53 2.38 11.07 -4.17
N GLN A 54 2.51 10.18 -3.19
CA GLN A 54 1.60 9.06 -3.07
C GLN A 54 1.29 8.76 -1.61
N GLU A 55 0.15 8.11 -1.40
CA GLU A 55 -0.26 7.63 -0.10
C GLU A 55 -0.39 6.12 -0.14
N LYS A 56 0.00 5.47 0.94
CA LYS A 56 -0.17 4.03 1.09
C LYS A 56 -0.84 3.72 2.41
N TYR A 57 -1.77 2.78 2.35
CA TYR A 57 -2.40 2.20 3.54
C TYR A 57 -2.12 0.71 3.53
N ASN A 58 -1.76 0.16 4.68
CA ASN A 58 -1.62 -1.27 4.85
C ASN A 58 -2.55 -1.70 5.98
N PHE A 59 -3.61 -2.44 5.64
CA PHE A 59 -4.61 -2.90 6.60
C PHE A 59 -4.39 -4.38 6.90
N LYS A 60 -4.04 -4.67 8.14
CA LYS A 60 -3.91 -6.06 8.60
C LYS A 60 -5.21 -6.50 9.24
N PHE A 61 -5.77 -7.59 8.76
CA PHE A 61 -7.06 -8.06 9.28
C PHE A 61 -7.15 -9.59 9.28
N LYS A 62 -8.11 -10.09 10.03
CA LYS A 62 -8.44 -11.51 10.11
C LYS A 62 -9.91 -11.62 10.50
N LYS A 63 -10.64 -12.54 9.86
CA LYS A 63 -12.07 -12.77 10.15
C LYS A 63 -12.88 -11.47 10.09
N ASN A 64 -12.63 -10.67 9.07
CA ASN A 64 -13.28 -9.37 8.86
C ASN A 64 -13.02 -8.34 9.96
N LYS A 65 -12.07 -8.60 10.84
CA LYS A 65 -11.73 -7.70 11.93
C LYS A 65 -10.39 -7.02 11.65
N LEU A 66 -10.40 -5.71 11.61
CA LEU A 66 -9.19 -4.93 11.44
C LEU A 66 -8.33 -5.01 12.69
N ILE A 67 -7.07 -5.40 12.52
CA ILE A 67 -6.14 -5.57 13.64
C ILE A 67 -5.24 -4.36 13.78
N SER A 68 -4.67 -3.91 12.67
CA SER A 68 -3.81 -2.73 12.67
C SER A 68 -3.78 -2.12 11.28
N SER A 69 -3.36 -0.87 11.21
CA SER A 69 -3.24 -0.15 9.95
C SER A 69 -2.01 0.74 9.99
N ASP A 70 -1.34 0.83 8.87
CA ASP A 70 -0.25 1.78 8.68
C ASP A 70 -0.63 2.74 7.57
N TYR A 71 -0.35 4.01 7.78
CA TYR A 71 -0.54 5.05 6.79
C TYR A 71 0.79 5.72 6.51
N LEU A 72 1.18 5.73 5.24
CA LEU A 72 2.41 6.34 4.78
C LEU A 72 2.09 7.37 3.72
N LYS A 73 2.65 8.56 3.87
CA LYS A 73 2.54 9.59 2.85
C LYS A 73 3.93 9.94 2.34
N PHE A 74 4.08 9.91 1.04
CA PHE A 74 5.32 10.24 0.35
C PHE A 74 5.13 11.49 -0.50
N ARG A 75 6.16 12.31 -0.59
CA ARG A 75 6.20 13.48 -1.45
C ARG A 75 7.35 13.34 -2.43
N TYR A 76 7.14 13.74 -3.67
CA TYR A 76 8.22 13.76 -4.65
C TYR A 76 9.24 14.83 -4.28
N LYS A 77 10.51 14.46 -4.27
CA LYS A 77 11.60 15.34 -3.83
C LYS A 77 11.80 16.54 -4.75
N TYR A 78 11.57 16.32 -6.04
CA TYR A 78 11.84 17.33 -7.07
C TYR A 78 10.57 17.98 -7.56
N GLY A 79 9.50 17.89 -6.80
CA GLY A 79 8.23 18.47 -7.15
C GLY A 79 7.42 17.57 -8.06
N MET A 80 6.32 18.14 -8.53
CA MET A 80 5.29 17.42 -9.24
C MET A 80 5.66 17.08 -10.67
N ILE A 81 6.38 17.98 -11.33
CA ILE A 81 6.69 17.85 -12.74
C ILE A 81 8.18 17.73 -12.94
N VAL A 82 8.59 16.63 -13.54
CA VAL A 82 9.95 16.47 -14.04
C VAL A 82 9.86 16.68 -15.54
N VAL A 83 10.39 17.78 -16.03
CA VAL A 83 10.41 18.03 -17.47
C VAL A 83 11.41 17.09 -18.13
N ASP A 84 11.23 16.83 -19.43
CA ASP A 84 12.04 15.85 -20.14
C ASP A 84 13.54 16.08 -19.98
N GLU A 85 13.98 17.33 -19.99
CA GLU A 85 15.38 17.66 -19.80
C GLU A 85 15.89 17.23 -18.43
N ASP A 86 15.10 17.49 -17.38
CA ASP A 86 15.46 17.10 -16.03
C ASP A 86 15.50 15.58 -15.89
N LEU A 87 14.57 14.92 -16.55
CA LEU A 87 14.54 13.45 -16.54
C LEU A 87 15.77 12.87 -17.24
N GLN A 88 16.16 13.46 -18.36
CA GLN A 88 17.35 13.02 -19.07
C GLN A 88 18.62 13.26 -18.25
N ASP A 89 18.71 14.39 -17.58
CA ASP A 89 19.84 14.70 -16.72
C ASP A 89 19.93 13.71 -15.55
N LEU A 90 18.80 13.35 -14.98
CA LEU A 90 18.75 12.35 -13.91
C LEU A 90 19.25 11.00 -14.41
N ILE A 91 18.87 10.62 -15.62
CA ILE A 91 19.31 9.36 -16.23
C ILE A 91 20.80 9.43 -16.56
N ALA A 92 21.24 10.55 -17.13
CA ALA A 92 22.63 10.73 -17.54
C ALA A 92 23.59 10.73 -16.35
N ASN A 93 23.12 11.21 -15.21
CA ASN A 93 23.91 11.24 -13.98
C ASN A 93 23.85 9.92 -13.21
N ASP A 94 23.34 8.87 -13.84
CA ASP A 94 23.24 7.55 -13.24
C ASP A 94 22.46 7.55 -11.92
N GLN A 95 21.42 8.36 -11.88
CA GLN A 95 20.57 8.43 -10.72
C GLN A 95 19.80 7.13 -10.53
N PRO A 96 19.47 6.79 -9.30
CA PRO A 96 18.63 5.64 -9.03
C PRO A 96 17.31 5.78 -9.78
N LYS A 97 16.90 4.72 -10.44
CA LYS A 97 15.68 4.71 -11.25
C LYS A 97 14.47 4.28 -10.45
N SER A 98 14.65 4.01 -9.19
CA SER A 98 13.60 3.62 -8.28
C SER A 98 12.85 4.86 -7.82
N ASP A 99 11.52 4.78 -7.80
CA ASP A 99 10.68 5.85 -7.28
C ASP A 99 11.00 6.15 -5.81
N GLU A 100 11.47 5.17 -5.08
CA GLU A 100 11.85 5.33 -3.68
C GLU A 100 12.92 6.38 -3.48
N ASN A 101 13.83 6.52 -4.44
CA ASN A 101 14.92 7.48 -4.36
C ASN A 101 14.48 8.90 -4.71
N ASN A 102 13.31 9.03 -5.35
CA ASN A 102 12.75 10.33 -5.73
C ASN A 102 11.65 10.79 -4.81
N MET A 103 11.36 10.01 -3.78
CA MET A 103 10.31 10.30 -2.82
C MET A 103 10.89 10.40 -1.42
N GLU A 104 10.28 11.24 -0.61
CA GLU A 104 10.59 11.29 0.81
C GLU A 104 9.34 10.97 1.60
N LEU A 105 9.52 10.22 2.68
CA LEU A 105 8.45 9.88 3.59
C LEU A 105 8.17 11.08 4.47
N VAL A 106 6.95 11.63 4.37
CA VAL A 106 6.57 12.81 5.16
C VAL A 106 5.62 12.49 6.30
N ILE A 107 4.86 11.40 6.20
CA ILE A 107 3.98 10.94 7.26
C ILE A 107 4.09 9.44 7.39
N ASN A 108 4.23 8.96 8.62
CA ASN A 108 4.19 7.54 8.95
C ASN A 108 3.41 7.40 10.26
N LYS A 109 2.19 6.89 10.17
CA LYS A 109 1.32 6.71 11.33
C LYS A 109 0.80 5.29 11.38
N SER A 110 0.69 4.75 12.59
CA SER A 110 0.14 3.43 12.81
C SER A 110 -1.08 3.52 13.71
N PHE A 111 -2.06 2.67 13.45
CA PHE A 111 -3.32 2.63 14.18
C PHE A 111 -3.59 1.19 14.62
N ILE A 112 -4.18 1.01 15.78
CA ILE A 112 -4.51 -0.32 16.31
C ILE A 112 -6.01 -0.50 16.29
N GLY A 113 -6.44 -1.63 15.73
CA GLY A 113 -7.84 -2.03 15.71
C GLY A 113 -8.73 -1.03 15.01
N SER A 114 -9.93 -0.85 15.56
CA SER A 114 -10.99 -0.06 14.96
C SER A 114 -11.19 1.30 15.64
N GLU A 115 -10.21 1.77 16.38
CA GLU A 115 -10.35 3.01 17.17
C GLU A 115 -10.50 4.25 16.30
N ASN A 116 -9.80 4.29 15.16
CA ASN A 116 -9.87 5.44 14.27
C ASN A 116 -11.00 5.25 13.26
N LYS A 117 -12.01 6.10 13.34
CA LYS A 117 -13.19 5.98 12.48
C LYS A 117 -12.89 6.20 11.01
N ASN A 118 -11.98 7.10 10.69
CA ASN A 118 -11.60 7.37 9.28
C ASN A 118 -10.86 6.19 8.68
N ILE A 119 -9.99 5.57 9.46
CA ILE A 119 -9.26 4.37 9.03
C ILE A 119 -10.23 3.21 8.83
N MET A 120 -11.18 3.01 9.75
CA MET A 120 -12.20 1.97 9.62
C MET A 120 -13.06 2.16 8.38
N LYS A 121 -13.47 3.40 8.14
CA LYS A 121 -14.28 3.73 6.96
C LYS A 121 -13.52 3.38 5.68
N LYS A 122 -12.25 3.74 5.63
CA LYS A 122 -11.41 3.45 4.46
C LYS A 122 -11.19 1.95 4.29
N PHE A 123 -10.91 1.24 5.36
CA PHE A 123 -10.77 -0.21 5.32
C PHE A 123 -12.02 -0.89 4.74
N ASN A 124 -13.20 -0.54 5.27
CA ASN A 124 -14.45 -1.12 4.81
C ASN A 124 -14.74 -0.77 3.34
N GLU A 125 -14.47 0.46 2.95
CA GLU A 125 -14.69 0.93 1.57
C GLU A 125 -13.87 0.12 0.57
N TYR A 126 -12.59 -0.07 0.85
CA TYR A 126 -11.72 -0.75 -0.10
C TYR A 126 -11.82 -2.27 0.00
N LYS A 127 -12.12 -2.81 1.17
CA LYS A 127 -12.38 -4.25 1.30
C LYS A 127 -13.58 -4.68 0.45
N GLN A 128 -14.59 -3.84 0.33
CA GLN A 128 -15.77 -4.14 -0.48
C GLN A 128 -15.47 -4.22 -1.98
N ARG A 129 -14.36 -3.67 -2.43
CA ARG A 129 -13.95 -3.75 -3.84
C ARG A 129 -13.29 -5.07 -4.18
N ILE A 130 -12.96 -5.87 -3.19
CA ILE A 130 -12.40 -7.20 -3.37
C ILE A 130 -13.56 -8.20 -3.40
N PRO A 131 -13.54 -9.16 -4.34
CA PRO A 131 -14.60 -10.18 -4.35
C PRO A 131 -14.70 -10.87 -3.00
N GLN A 132 -15.92 -10.90 -2.43
CA GLN A 132 -16.12 -11.44 -1.09
C GLN A 132 -15.76 -12.92 -1.01
N ARG A 133 -15.92 -13.65 -2.10
CA ARG A 133 -15.51 -15.03 -2.18
C ARG A 133 -14.03 -15.20 -1.83
N ILE A 134 -13.18 -14.31 -2.35
CA ILE A 134 -11.74 -14.40 -2.09
C ILE A 134 -11.44 -14.08 -0.63
N VAL A 135 -12.06 -13.05 -0.09
CA VAL A 135 -11.89 -12.67 1.31
C VAL A 135 -12.37 -13.80 2.23
N ASN A 136 -13.55 -14.33 1.97
CA ASN A 136 -14.15 -15.35 2.82
C ASN A 136 -13.36 -16.67 2.81
N ASN A 137 -12.82 -17.04 1.66
CA ASN A 137 -12.09 -18.29 1.54
C ASN A 137 -10.68 -18.24 2.10
N ASN A 138 -10.10 -17.04 2.26
CA ASN A 138 -8.70 -16.90 2.60
C ASN A 138 -8.44 -16.13 3.91
N CYS A 139 -9.36 -15.30 4.32
CA CYS A 139 -9.11 -14.35 5.40
C CYS A 139 -9.96 -14.59 6.65
N ASN A 140 -10.69 -15.68 6.66
CA ASN A 140 -11.52 -16.06 7.83
C ASN A 140 -10.88 -17.12 8.69
#